data_31683cccc5cf79aa6d584e1ae2b4c3c8
#
_entry.id   31683cccc5cf79aa6d584e1ae2b4c3c8
#
_cell.length_a   1.000
_cell.length_b   1.000
_cell.length_c   1.000
_cell.angle_alpha   90.00
_cell.angle_beta   90.00
_cell.angle_gamma   90.00
#
_symmetry.space_group_name_H-M   'P 1'
#
loop_
_entity.id
_entity.type
_entity.pdbx_description
1 polymer ?
#
loop_
_entity_poly.entity_id
_entity_poly.type
_entity_poly.pdbx_seq_one_letter_code
_entity_poly.pdbx_strand_id
1 'polypeptide(L)'
;MKKFYLIAIMAALTMTASAQQKLNISTYSGTDLARYDGVECNVSMNRYLFNGWNTIALPFDMTESELNETFGSDCQLEKLVAVDNEGAGVKLYFQDCKAGGIQANTPYILHYNGENANKNISKLAVVTNDEAAITLTTESGETVTMACAKKHIDGIGFYGVLAADNSEAQFVAVDESKSGFYASRCYIKLASGNDVKLSTIHIGAGEVASIAAIAASAGKVDVYNVSGMRVAKGIKASELNKLQPGIYVVNGQKVLVK
;
A
#
# COMPACT_ATOMS: atom_id res chain seq x y z
N MET A 1 -68.00 0.18 35.32
CA MET A 1 -66.56 0.49 35.59
C MET A 1 -65.69 -0.55 34.92
N LYS A 2 -65.08 -0.24 33.76
CA LYS A 2 -64.20 -1.14 33.03
C LYS A 2 -62.75 -0.89 33.48
N LYS A 3 -62.13 -1.88 34.10
CA LYS A 3 -60.74 -1.82 34.53
C LYS A 3 -59.84 -2.10 33.32
N PHE A 4 -59.08 -1.11 32.83
CA PHE A 4 -58.03 -1.29 31.84
C PHE A 4 -56.77 -1.81 32.56
N TYR A 5 -56.35 -3.01 32.25
CA TYR A 5 -55.03 -3.54 32.63
C TYR A 5 -54.00 -3.06 31.60
N LEU A 6 -53.11 -2.18 32.03
CA LEU A 6 -51.96 -1.75 31.28
C LEU A 6 -50.88 -2.84 31.41
N ILE A 7 -50.69 -3.66 30.38
CA ILE A 7 -49.59 -4.61 30.33
C ILE A 7 -48.37 -3.83 29.81
N ALA A 8 -47.45 -3.49 30.71
CA ALA A 8 -46.14 -2.97 30.35
C ALA A 8 -45.27 -4.15 29.88
N ILE A 9 -45.09 -4.27 28.56
CA ILE A 9 -44.08 -5.20 28.00
C ILE A 9 -42.74 -4.52 28.16
N MET A 10 -42.01 -4.94 29.19
CA MET A 10 -40.59 -4.59 29.36
C MET A 10 -39.77 -5.45 28.39
N ALA A 11 -39.47 -4.89 27.23
CA ALA A 11 -38.49 -5.50 26.31
C ALA A 11 -37.14 -5.39 26.99
N ALA A 12 -36.73 -6.48 27.65
CA ALA A 12 -35.36 -6.64 28.11
C ALA A 12 -34.44 -6.76 26.87
N LEU A 13 -33.83 -5.65 26.47
CA LEU A 13 -32.67 -5.69 25.61
C LEU A 13 -31.54 -6.42 26.37
N THR A 14 -31.45 -7.72 26.17
CA THR A 14 -30.25 -8.45 26.53
C THR A 14 -29.13 -8.01 25.60
N MET A 15 -28.40 -6.97 25.97
CA MET A 15 -27.09 -6.73 25.41
C MET A 15 -26.20 -7.92 25.78
N THR A 16 -26.14 -8.90 24.91
CA THR A 16 -25.08 -9.89 24.99
C THR A 16 -23.78 -9.14 24.70
N ALA A 17 -23.04 -8.80 25.74
CA ALA A 17 -21.65 -8.40 25.60
C ALA A 17 -20.92 -9.60 24.98
N SER A 18 -20.87 -9.66 23.66
CA SER A 18 -20.00 -10.63 22.98
C SER A 18 -18.58 -10.29 23.41
N ALA A 19 -17.91 -11.23 24.09
CA ALA A 19 -16.51 -11.06 24.45
C ALA A 19 -15.76 -10.76 23.15
N GLN A 20 -15.18 -9.56 23.05
CA GLN A 20 -14.42 -9.12 21.89
C GLN A 20 -13.37 -10.16 21.52
N GLN A 21 -13.42 -10.64 20.30
CA GLN A 21 -12.57 -11.74 19.83
C GLN A 21 -11.11 -11.29 19.81
N LYS A 22 -10.23 -12.01 20.47
CA LYS A 22 -8.78 -11.76 20.44
C LYS A 22 -8.17 -12.44 19.22
N LEU A 23 -7.35 -11.72 18.49
CA LEU A 23 -6.64 -12.21 17.30
C LEU A 23 -5.16 -11.88 17.39
N ASN A 24 -4.32 -12.90 17.53
CA ASN A 24 -2.88 -12.77 17.42
C ASN A 24 -2.45 -13.10 15.99
N ILE A 25 -1.86 -12.13 15.30
CA ILE A 25 -1.38 -12.29 13.91
C ILE A 25 0.11 -12.59 13.93
N SER A 26 0.47 -13.79 13.46
CA SER A 26 1.86 -14.19 13.29
C SER A 26 2.44 -13.54 12.03
N THR A 27 3.47 -12.72 12.18
CA THR A 27 4.23 -12.16 11.05
C THR A 27 5.31 -13.10 10.53
N TYR A 28 5.54 -14.21 11.20
CA TYR A 28 6.50 -15.24 10.77
C TYR A 28 5.86 -16.27 9.85
N SER A 29 4.88 -17.01 10.37
CA SER A 29 4.22 -18.11 9.64
C SER A 29 2.94 -17.70 8.92
N GLY A 30 2.38 -16.52 9.25
CA GLY A 30 1.05 -16.10 8.86
C GLY A 30 -0.02 -16.62 9.81
N THR A 31 -1.23 -16.12 9.63
CA THR A 31 -2.44 -16.52 10.37
C THR A 31 -3.57 -16.70 9.36
N ASP A 32 -4.32 -17.79 9.50
CA ASP A 32 -5.55 -17.97 8.71
C ASP A 32 -6.61 -16.97 9.19
N LEU A 33 -6.92 -16.00 8.34
CA LEU A 33 -7.87 -14.93 8.62
C LEU A 33 -9.28 -15.20 8.08
N ALA A 34 -9.53 -16.32 7.41
CA ALA A 34 -10.81 -16.57 6.75
C ALA A 34 -12.02 -16.49 7.70
N ARG A 35 -11.86 -16.96 8.95
CA ARG A 35 -12.92 -16.89 9.97
C ARG A 35 -13.07 -15.53 10.65
N TYR A 36 -12.16 -14.61 10.40
CA TYR A 36 -12.15 -13.26 10.95
C TYR A 36 -12.50 -12.19 9.94
N ASP A 37 -12.80 -12.59 8.71
CA ASP A 37 -13.12 -11.69 7.61
C ASP A 37 -14.38 -10.88 7.93
N GLY A 38 -14.25 -9.55 7.90
CA GLY A 38 -15.30 -8.61 8.30
C GLY A 38 -15.59 -8.55 9.81
N VAL A 39 -14.80 -9.24 10.65
CA VAL A 39 -15.02 -9.31 12.10
C VAL A 39 -14.16 -8.28 12.84
N GLU A 40 -14.77 -7.55 13.77
CA GLU A 40 -14.06 -6.65 14.68
C GLU A 40 -13.35 -7.47 15.78
N CYS A 41 -12.03 -7.35 15.85
CA CYS A 41 -11.17 -8.10 16.75
C CYS A 41 -10.23 -7.19 17.54
N ASN A 42 -9.89 -7.60 18.78
CA ASN A 42 -8.71 -7.10 19.47
C ASN A 42 -7.46 -7.75 18.83
N VAL A 43 -6.88 -7.04 17.86
CA VAL A 43 -5.71 -7.53 17.13
C VAL A 43 -4.45 -7.28 17.92
N SER A 44 -3.54 -8.26 17.92
CA SER A 44 -2.16 -8.13 18.38
C SER A 44 -1.22 -8.70 17.35
N MET A 45 -0.20 -7.93 16.94
CA MET A 45 0.75 -8.28 15.90
C MET A 45 2.11 -7.66 16.21
N ASN A 46 3.18 -8.43 16.12
CA ASN A 46 4.54 -7.94 16.23
C ASN A 46 5.18 -7.86 14.86
N ARG A 47 5.69 -6.69 14.50
CA ARG A 47 6.37 -6.45 13.23
C ARG A 47 7.81 -6.02 13.44
N TYR A 48 8.76 -6.86 13.05
CA TYR A 48 10.18 -6.48 13.07
C TYR A 48 10.48 -5.54 11.91
N LEU A 49 10.98 -4.36 12.22
CA LEU A 49 11.44 -3.34 11.27
C LEU A 49 12.94 -3.17 11.36
N PHE A 50 13.53 -2.94 10.20
CA PHE A 50 14.90 -2.46 10.06
C PHE A 50 14.89 -0.93 9.96
N ASN A 51 15.96 -0.29 10.38
CA ASN A 51 16.21 1.11 10.00
C ASN A 51 16.21 1.23 8.47
N GLY A 52 15.59 2.26 7.93
CA GLY A 52 15.41 2.45 6.49
C GLY A 52 14.14 1.83 5.91
N TRP A 53 14.15 1.46 4.66
CA TRP A 53 12.97 0.99 3.94
C TRP A 53 12.58 -0.44 4.30
N ASN A 54 11.31 -0.63 4.54
CA ASN A 54 10.63 -1.89 4.80
C ASN A 54 9.41 -2.01 3.88
N THR A 55 8.87 -3.20 3.70
CA THR A 55 7.55 -3.38 3.09
C THR A 55 6.52 -3.74 4.14
N ILE A 56 5.28 -3.32 3.99
CA ILE A 56 4.21 -3.62 4.93
C ILE A 56 2.86 -3.71 4.21
N ALA A 57 2.04 -4.68 4.61
CA ALA A 57 0.61 -4.72 4.38
C ALA A 57 -0.06 -5.34 5.60
N LEU A 58 -1.14 -4.75 6.04
CA LEU A 58 -1.89 -5.19 7.21
C LEU A 58 -3.30 -5.64 6.80
N PRO A 59 -3.91 -6.61 7.48
CA PRO A 59 -5.28 -7.01 7.21
C PRO A 59 -6.31 -6.10 7.91
N PHE A 60 -5.93 -4.89 8.30
CA PHE A 60 -6.76 -3.88 8.95
C PHE A 60 -6.19 -2.49 8.69
N ASP A 61 -7.04 -1.47 8.82
CA ASP A 61 -6.65 -0.08 8.64
C ASP A 61 -5.84 0.44 9.83
N MET A 62 -4.92 1.38 9.55
CA MET A 62 -4.27 2.24 10.55
C MET A 62 -4.36 3.69 10.11
N THR A 63 -4.75 4.57 11.01
CA THR A 63 -4.74 6.01 10.80
C THR A 63 -3.32 6.57 10.83
N GLU A 64 -3.11 7.79 10.35
CA GLU A 64 -1.82 8.49 10.46
C GLU A 64 -1.36 8.63 11.91
N SER A 65 -2.28 8.90 12.86
CA SER A 65 -1.94 8.98 14.29
C SER A 65 -1.38 7.66 14.81
N GLU A 66 -2.03 6.54 14.48
CA GLU A 66 -1.58 5.20 14.89
C GLU A 66 -0.23 4.82 14.23
N LEU A 67 -0.01 5.25 12.98
CA LEU A 67 1.30 5.10 12.33
C LEU A 67 2.39 5.85 13.11
N ASN A 68 2.13 7.12 13.44
CA ASN A 68 3.07 7.97 14.17
C ASN A 68 3.37 7.40 15.56
N GLU A 69 2.37 6.90 16.27
CA GLU A 69 2.54 6.26 17.58
C GLU A 69 3.35 4.97 17.49
N THR A 70 3.14 4.17 16.43
CA THR A 70 3.77 2.86 16.29
C THR A 70 5.17 2.95 15.71
N PHE A 71 5.36 3.76 14.66
CA PHE A 71 6.58 3.75 13.84
C PHE A 71 7.40 5.03 13.98
N GLY A 72 6.89 6.05 14.67
CA GLY A 72 7.52 7.36 14.80
C GLY A 72 6.90 8.40 13.86
N SER A 73 6.85 9.66 14.31
CA SER A 73 6.25 10.76 13.54
C SER A 73 7.03 11.10 12.26
N ASP A 74 8.28 10.71 12.18
CA ASP A 74 9.20 10.88 11.06
C ASP A 74 9.22 9.71 10.08
N CYS A 75 8.42 8.67 10.30
CA CYS A 75 8.25 7.58 9.34
C CYS A 75 7.62 8.10 8.04
N GLN A 76 7.96 7.47 6.91
CA GLN A 76 7.33 7.74 5.62
C GLN A 76 6.54 6.50 5.20
N LEU A 77 5.39 6.71 4.56
CA LEU A 77 4.56 5.64 4.00
C LEU A 77 4.26 5.96 2.56
N GLU A 78 4.64 5.06 1.67
CA GLU A 78 4.45 5.26 0.24
C GLU A 78 3.81 4.05 -0.42
N LYS A 79 3.03 4.31 -1.46
CA LYS A 79 2.30 3.33 -2.26
C LYS A 79 2.80 3.34 -3.69
N LEU A 80 2.96 2.16 -4.28
CA LEU A 80 3.25 2.01 -5.71
C LEU A 80 2.07 2.55 -6.53
N VAL A 81 2.32 3.56 -7.39
CA VAL A 81 1.27 4.27 -8.14
C VAL A 81 1.47 4.22 -9.65
N ALA A 82 2.69 4.01 -10.12
CA ALA A 82 2.98 3.88 -11.54
C ALA A 82 4.26 3.07 -11.76
N VAL A 83 4.40 2.56 -12.97
CA VAL A 83 5.61 1.86 -13.47
C VAL A 83 5.93 2.34 -14.88
N ASP A 84 7.21 2.35 -15.24
CA ASP A 84 7.66 2.75 -16.57
C ASP A 84 8.88 1.91 -16.97
N ASN A 85 9.23 1.92 -18.25
CA ASN A 85 10.44 1.29 -18.75
C ASN A 85 11.67 2.18 -18.48
N GLU A 86 12.77 1.58 -18.11
CA GLU A 86 14.06 2.27 -17.97
C GLU A 86 15.18 1.49 -18.68
N GLY A 87 15.32 1.74 -19.98
CA GLY A 87 16.22 0.93 -20.80
C GLY A 87 15.79 -0.53 -20.81
N ALA A 88 16.65 -1.44 -20.26
CA ALA A 88 16.34 -2.85 -20.05
C ALA A 88 15.71 -3.11 -18.65
N GLY A 89 15.45 -2.06 -17.88
CA GLY A 89 14.93 -2.15 -16.52
C GLY A 89 13.49 -1.63 -16.40
N VAL A 90 12.98 -1.65 -15.17
CA VAL A 90 11.68 -1.10 -14.81
C VAL A 90 11.85 -0.07 -13.70
N LYS A 91 11.22 1.07 -13.87
CA LYS A 91 11.14 2.16 -12.89
C LYS A 91 9.83 2.09 -12.12
N LEU A 92 9.91 2.09 -10.81
CA LEU A 92 8.79 2.03 -9.88
C LEU A 92 8.58 3.42 -9.26
N TYR A 93 7.36 3.93 -9.33
CA TYR A 93 7.00 5.22 -8.74
C TYR A 93 6.19 5.00 -7.47
N PHE A 94 6.74 5.43 -6.36
CA PHE A 94 6.10 5.39 -5.04
C PHE A 94 5.67 6.80 -4.64
N GLN A 95 4.41 6.95 -4.23
CA GLN A 95 3.84 8.22 -3.80
C GLN A 95 3.60 8.21 -2.30
N ASP A 96 4.00 9.29 -1.63
CA ASP A 96 3.66 9.53 -0.23
C ASP A 96 2.14 9.50 -0.04
N CYS A 97 1.71 8.67 0.89
CA CYS A 97 0.31 8.48 1.25
C CYS A 97 0.10 8.43 2.77
N LYS A 98 1.09 8.85 3.56
CA LYS A 98 1.07 8.78 5.03
C LYS A 98 -0.16 9.42 5.65
N ALA A 99 -0.60 10.58 5.15
CA ALA A 99 -1.80 11.26 5.63
C ALA A 99 -3.09 10.42 5.50
N GLY A 100 -3.13 9.47 4.56
CA GLY A 100 -4.24 8.52 4.40
C GLY A 100 -4.14 7.29 5.30
N GLY A 101 -3.01 7.09 5.97
CA GLY A 101 -2.74 5.90 6.77
C GLY A 101 -2.57 4.62 5.94
N ILE A 102 -2.50 3.48 6.61
CA ILE A 102 -2.55 2.16 5.97
C ILE A 102 -4.01 1.76 5.77
N GLN A 103 -4.36 1.44 4.54
CA GLN A 103 -5.62 0.77 4.19
C GLN A 103 -5.40 -0.74 4.21
N ALA A 104 -6.37 -1.48 4.76
CA ALA A 104 -6.31 -2.92 4.84
C ALA A 104 -5.97 -3.56 3.50
N ASN A 105 -5.16 -4.60 3.53
CA ASN A 105 -4.74 -5.39 2.36
C ASN A 105 -4.16 -4.57 1.20
N THR A 106 -3.51 -3.45 1.51
CA THR A 106 -2.80 -2.65 0.52
C THR A 106 -1.30 -2.73 0.77
N PRO A 107 -0.48 -3.08 -0.24
CA PRO A 107 0.97 -3.09 -0.13
C PRO A 107 1.55 -1.68 -0.10
N TYR A 108 2.47 -1.44 0.84
CA TYR A 108 3.21 -0.19 1.00
C TYR A 108 4.71 -0.46 1.18
N ILE A 109 5.51 0.58 0.93
CA ILE A 109 6.84 0.72 1.52
C ILE A 109 6.76 1.68 2.70
N LEU A 110 7.51 1.36 3.75
CA LEU A 110 7.57 2.13 5.00
C LEU A 110 9.02 2.45 5.30
N HIS A 111 9.40 3.73 5.34
CA HIS A 111 10.69 4.15 5.85
C HIS A 111 10.61 4.34 7.37
N TYR A 112 11.45 3.60 8.08
CA TYR A 112 11.52 3.64 9.53
C TYR A 112 12.87 4.20 9.98
N ASN A 113 12.85 5.28 10.76
CA ASN A 113 14.07 6.01 11.17
C ASN A 113 14.61 5.59 12.55
N GLY A 114 13.97 4.63 13.21
CA GLY A 114 14.41 4.13 14.51
C GLY A 114 15.43 2.99 14.42
N GLU A 115 15.94 2.56 15.57
CA GLU A 115 16.76 1.35 15.65
C GLU A 115 15.96 0.09 15.26
N ASN A 116 16.66 -0.92 14.75
CA ASN A 116 16.05 -2.20 14.41
C ASN A 116 15.28 -2.78 15.60
N ALA A 117 13.99 -2.94 15.48
CA ALA A 117 13.13 -3.33 16.60
C ALA A 117 11.86 -4.06 16.18
N ASN A 118 11.31 -4.84 17.12
CA ASN A 118 9.93 -5.30 17.04
C ASN A 118 8.99 -4.15 17.44
N LYS A 119 8.06 -3.83 16.55
CA LYS A 119 6.95 -2.91 16.82
C LYS A 119 5.70 -3.72 17.12
N ASN A 120 5.10 -3.46 18.27
CA ASN A 120 3.85 -4.09 18.65
C ASN A 120 2.68 -3.24 18.18
N ILE A 121 1.82 -3.83 17.36
CA ILE A 121 0.57 -3.24 16.91
C ILE A 121 -0.53 -3.93 17.70
N SER A 122 -1.25 -3.17 18.55
CA SER A 122 -2.35 -3.69 19.35
C SER A 122 -3.51 -2.71 19.29
N LYS A 123 -4.63 -3.14 18.69
CA LYS A 123 -5.80 -2.29 18.51
C LYS A 123 -7.07 -3.10 18.29
N LEU A 124 -8.20 -2.45 18.49
CA LEU A 124 -9.50 -2.92 18.01
C LEU A 124 -9.62 -2.55 16.52
N ALA A 125 -9.83 -3.54 15.67
CA ALA A 125 -9.94 -3.33 14.24
C ALA A 125 -10.86 -4.36 13.57
N VAL A 126 -11.51 -3.96 12.48
CA VAL A 126 -12.15 -4.90 11.55
C VAL A 126 -11.05 -5.53 10.70
N VAL A 127 -11.00 -6.84 10.70
CA VAL A 127 -10.01 -7.63 9.96
C VAL A 127 -10.59 -8.04 8.61
N THR A 128 -9.78 -8.01 7.56
CA THR A 128 -10.16 -8.48 6.23
C THR A 128 -9.18 -9.54 5.72
N ASN A 129 -9.67 -10.48 4.91
CA ASN A 129 -8.87 -11.59 4.37
C ASN A 129 -8.57 -11.45 2.87
N ASP A 130 -8.78 -10.28 2.29
CA ASP A 130 -8.52 -10.03 0.88
C ASP A 130 -7.04 -10.18 0.52
N GLU A 131 -6.75 -10.34 -0.76
CA GLU A 131 -5.38 -10.34 -1.25
C GLU A 131 -4.82 -8.91 -1.31
N ALA A 132 -3.63 -8.74 -0.74
CA ALA A 132 -2.92 -7.46 -0.79
C ALA A 132 -2.02 -7.44 -2.03
N ALA A 133 -2.51 -6.86 -3.14
CA ALA A 133 -1.75 -6.74 -4.36
C ALA A 133 -2.07 -5.43 -5.12
N ILE A 134 -1.04 -4.87 -5.78
CA ILE A 134 -1.15 -3.78 -6.76
C ILE A 134 -0.49 -4.29 -8.03
N THR A 135 -1.24 -4.30 -9.13
CA THR A 135 -0.73 -4.73 -10.45
C THR A 135 -0.81 -3.56 -11.42
N LEU A 136 0.33 -3.24 -12.03
CA LEU A 136 0.48 -2.17 -13.02
C LEU A 136 1.23 -2.72 -14.23
N THR A 137 1.05 -2.08 -15.39
CA THR A 137 1.70 -2.48 -16.64
C THR A 137 2.41 -1.29 -17.25
N THR A 138 3.65 -1.49 -17.70
CA THR A 138 4.42 -0.47 -18.44
C THR A 138 3.89 -0.32 -19.86
N GLU A 139 4.29 0.74 -20.56
CA GLU A 139 3.91 0.96 -21.96
C GLU A 139 4.40 -0.17 -22.90
N SER A 140 5.49 -0.84 -22.59
CA SER A 140 6.00 -1.99 -23.36
C SER A 140 5.26 -3.31 -23.05
N GLY A 141 4.32 -3.30 -22.10
CA GLY A 141 3.54 -4.48 -21.72
C GLY A 141 4.13 -5.31 -20.57
N GLU A 142 5.23 -4.86 -19.91
CA GLU A 142 5.74 -5.52 -18.71
C GLU A 142 4.75 -5.33 -17.55
N THR A 143 4.35 -6.43 -16.94
CA THR A 143 3.43 -6.41 -15.80
C THR A 143 4.21 -6.55 -14.50
N VAL A 144 4.02 -5.55 -13.63
CA VAL A 144 4.60 -5.44 -12.29
C VAL A 144 3.52 -5.67 -11.25
N THR A 145 3.71 -6.64 -10.39
CA THR A 145 2.81 -6.88 -9.26
C THR A 145 3.57 -6.71 -7.95
N MET A 146 3.15 -5.76 -7.12
CA MET A 146 3.55 -5.68 -5.73
C MET A 146 2.51 -6.41 -4.90
N ALA A 147 2.88 -7.50 -4.25
CA ALA A 147 1.98 -8.35 -3.47
C ALA A 147 2.52 -8.59 -2.07
N CYS A 148 1.64 -8.93 -1.13
CA CYS A 148 2.00 -9.26 0.24
C CYS A 148 1.95 -10.77 0.49
N ALA A 149 2.94 -11.28 1.21
CA ALA A 149 2.96 -12.66 1.65
C ALA A 149 1.97 -12.86 2.82
N LYS A 150 0.97 -13.73 2.66
CA LYS A 150 0.05 -14.13 3.74
C LYS A 150 0.68 -15.14 4.71
N LYS A 151 1.69 -15.87 4.24
CA LYS A 151 2.50 -16.83 5.00
C LYS A 151 3.94 -16.76 4.51
N HIS A 152 4.85 -17.45 5.16
CA HIS A 152 6.22 -17.57 4.69
C HIS A 152 6.27 -18.21 3.30
N ILE A 153 7.02 -17.59 2.38
CA ILE A 153 7.32 -18.09 1.03
C ILE A 153 8.83 -17.96 0.77
N ASP A 154 9.42 -18.82 -0.05
CA ASP A 154 10.86 -18.79 -0.36
C ASP A 154 11.26 -17.53 -1.14
N GLY A 155 10.37 -16.99 -1.96
CA GLY A 155 10.57 -15.73 -2.68
C GLY A 155 11.49 -15.80 -3.89
N ILE A 156 12.03 -16.96 -4.26
CA ILE A 156 12.87 -17.10 -5.44
C ILE A 156 12.09 -16.64 -6.68
N GLY A 157 12.71 -15.79 -7.50
CA GLY A 157 12.06 -15.20 -8.66
C GLY A 157 11.30 -13.91 -8.38
N PHE A 158 11.32 -13.39 -7.13
CA PHE A 158 10.73 -12.12 -6.74
C PHE A 158 11.79 -11.11 -6.30
N TYR A 159 11.39 -9.86 -6.14
CA TYR A 159 12.25 -8.80 -5.60
C TYR A 159 11.81 -8.43 -4.20
N GLY A 160 12.76 -8.35 -3.29
CA GLY A 160 12.58 -7.84 -1.94
C GLY A 160 13.16 -6.44 -1.77
N VAL A 161 12.61 -5.63 -0.89
CA VAL A 161 13.23 -4.37 -0.50
C VAL A 161 14.47 -4.67 0.34
N LEU A 162 15.58 -4.06 -0.01
CA LEU A 162 16.78 -4.07 0.81
C LEU A 162 16.63 -2.99 1.88
N ALA A 163 16.60 -3.40 3.14
CA ALA A 163 16.68 -2.48 4.25
C ALA A 163 18.11 -1.90 4.27
N ALA A 164 18.26 -0.74 3.68
CA ALA A 164 19.50 0.03 3.71
C ALA A 164 19.16 1.41 4.24
N ASP A 165 20.07 2.01 4.96
CA ASP A 165 20.00 3.40 5.42
C ASP A 165 20.19 4.36 4.23
N ASN A 166 19.33 4.23 3.22
CA ASN A 166 19.40 4.96 1.97
C ASN A 166 18.13 5.78 1.79
N SER A 167 18.30 6.95 1.17
CA SER A 167 17.19 7.82 0.78
C SER A 167 16.21 7.18 -0.22
N GLU A 168 16.64 6.12 -0.90
CA GLU A 168 15.84 5.42 -1.91
C GLU A 168 15.62 3.94 -1.54
N ALA A 169 14.40 3.45 -1.74
CA ALA A 169 14.09 2.05 -1.58
C ALA A 169 14.76 1.24 -2.71
N GLN A 170 15.61 0.30 -2.36
CA GLN A 170 16.24 -0.60 -3.32
C GLN A 170 15.53 -1.95 -3.33
N PHE A 171 15.09 -2.39 -4.50
CA PHE A 171 14.55 -3.72 -4.71
C PHE A 171 15.60 -4.62 -5.35
N VAL A 172 15.87 -5.74 -4.69
CA VAL A 172 16.87 -6.73 -5.14
C VAL A 172 16.21 -8.07 -5.38
N ALA A 173 16.67 -8.77 -6.42
CA ALA A 173 16.21 -10.13 -6.69
C ALA A 173 16.55 -11.07 -5.53
N VAL A 174 15.59 -11.91 -5.18
CA VAL A 174 15.78 -12.97 -4.17
C VAL A 174 16.31 -14.19 -4.86
N ASP A 175 17.43 -14.70 -4.37
CA ASP A 175 18.09 -15.91 -4.78
C ASP A 175 18.11 -16.95 -3.65
N GLU A 176 18.66 -18.13 -3.90
CA GLU A 176 18.74 -19.25 -2.95
C GLU A 176 19.48 -18.91 -1.64
N SER A 177 20.29 -17.84 -1.63
CA SER A 177 21.01 -17.40 -0.43
C SER A 177 20.16 -16.61 0.55
N LYS A 178 18.92 -16.24 0.17
CA LYS A 178 18.02 -15.40 0.95
C LYS A 178 16.85 -16.20 1.51
N SER A 179 16.37 -15.79 2.69
CA SER A 179 15.35 -16.52 3.45
C SER A 179 13.91 -16.30 2.98
N GLY A 180 13.68 -15.64 1.84
CA GLY A 180 12.34 -15.37 1.33
C GLY A 180 11.55 -14.30 2.10
N PHE A 181 10.22 -14.39 2.05
CA PHE A 181 9.34 -13.39 2.65
C PHE A 181 8.48 -14.01 3.75
N TYR A 182 8.52 -13.41 4.91
CA TYR A 182 7.60 -13.70 6.01
C TYR A 182 6.23 -13.03 5.79
N ALA A 183 5.22 -13.49 6.50
CA ALA A 183 3.88 -12.90 6.45
C ALA A 183 3.91 -11.38 6.70
N SER A 184 3.02 -10.66 6.06
CA SER A 184 2.92 -9.17 6.06
C SER A 184 4.11 -8.42 5.44
N ARG A 185 5.05 -9.11 4.78
CA ARG A 185 6.07 -8.49 3.93
C ARG A 185 5.63 -8.54 2.48
N CYS A 186 5.87 -7.44 1.76
CA CYS A 186 5.53 -7.40 0.34
C CYS A 186 6.77 -7.62 -0.52
N TYR A 187 6.53 -8.08 -1.73
CA TYR A 187 7.52 -8.35 -2.76
C TYR A 187 7.04 -7.81 -4.10
N ILE A 188 7.96 -7.60 -5.03
CA ILE A 188 7.65 -7.29 -6.43
C ILE A 188 7.83 -8.56 -7.26
N LYS A 189 6.87 -8.81 -8.15
CA LYS A 189 6.93 -9.82 -9.19
C LYS A 189 6.81 -9.16 -10.56
N LEU A 190 7.68 -9.53 -11.50
CA LEU A 190 7.59 -9.16 -12.91
C LEU A 190 7.08 -10.35 -13.74
N ALA A 191 6.34 -10.08 -14.79
CA ALA A 191 5.90 -11.12 -15.72
C ALA A 191 7.08 -11.72 -16.48
N SER A 192 8.12 -10.92 -16.81
CA SER A 192 9.34 -11.35 -17.48
C SER A 192 10.33 -12.12 -16.60
N GLY A 193 10.11 -12.19 -15.28
CA GLY A 193 11.04 -12.84 -14.34
C GLY A 193 11.86 -11.84 -13.51
N ASN A 194 13.00 -12.29 -12.97
CA ASN A 194 13.79 -11.51 -12.00
C ASN A 194 15.17 -11.05 -12.49
N ASP A 195 15.44 -11.11 -13.79
CA ASP A 195 16.70 -10.66 -14.40
C ASP A 195 16.71 -9.17 -14.79
N VAL A 196 15.63 -8.46 -14.47
CA VAL A 196 15.42 -7.07 -14.81
C VAL A 196 15.84 -6.17 -13.65
N LYS A 197 16.58 -5.09 -13.93
CA LYS A 197 16.92 -4.09 -12.91
C LYS A 197 15.69 -3.27 -12.54
N LEU A 198 15.45 -3.11 -11.23
CA LEU A 198 14.45 -2.19 -10.71
C LEU A 198 15.12 -0.92 -10.17
N SER A 199 14.52 0.23 -10.49
CA SER A 199 14.84 1.53 -9.88
C SER A 199 13.59 2.12 -9.23
N THR A 200 13.75 3.00 -8.25
CA THR A 200 12.64 3.64 -7.55
C THR A 200 12.68 5.15 -7.70
N ILE A 201 11.51 5.74 -7.76
CA ILE A 201 11.30 7.20 -7.69
C ILE A 201 10.30 7.46 -6.58
N HIS A 202 10.67 8.32 -5.64
CA HIS A 202 9.81 8.77 -4.56
C HIS A 202 9.11 10.08 -4.95
N ILE A 203 7.82 10.17 -4.73
CA ILE A 203 6.98 11.33 -5.05
C ILE A 203 6.41 11.83 -3.72
N GLY A 204 6.82 13.03 -3.32
CA GLY A 204 6.35 13.66 -2.08
C GLY A 204 4.85 13.96 -2.08
N ALA A 205 4.29 14.13 -0.90
CA ALA A 205 2.91 14.57 -0.72
C ALA A 205 2.69 15.90 -1.46
N GLY A 206 1.66 15.94 -2.32
CA GLY A 206 1.33 17.16 -3.09
C GLY A 206 2.20 17.44 -4.32
N GLU A 207 3.24 16.66 -4.61
CA GLU A 207 4.05 16.83 -5.82
C GLU A 207 3.32 16.42 -7.11
N VAL A 208 2.21 15.70 -6.98
CA VAL A 208 1.36 15.32 -8.12
C VAL A 208 0.12 16.19 -8.15
N ALA A 209 0.01 17.02 -9.17
CA ALA A 209 -1.20 17.82 -9.37
C ALA A 209 -2.39 16.92 -9.68
N SER A 210 -3.56 17.23 -9.12
CA SER A 210 -4.79 16.57 -9.52
C SER A 210 -5.18 16.99 -10.94
N ILE A 211 -5.77 16.06 -11.70
CA ILE A 211 -6.32 16.37 -13.03
C ILE A 211 -7.32 17.54 -12.94
N ALA A 212 -8.08 17.64 -11.85
CA ALA A 212 -9.00 18.73 -11.59
C ALA A 212 -8.29 20.10 -11.46
N ALA A 213 -7.12 20.15 -10.81
CA ALA A 213 -6.32 21.39 -10.68
C ALA A 213 -5.79 21.84 -12.05
N ILE A 214 -5.36 20.91 -12.91
CA ILE A 214 -4.90 21.22 -14.27
C ILE A 214 -6.08 21.64 -15.15
N ALA A 215 -7.23 20.98 -15.03
CA ALA A 215 -8.44 21.34 -15.78
C ALA A 215 -8.92 22.76 -15.46
N ALA A 216 -8.75 23.22 -14.22
CA ALA A 216 -9.09 24.59 -13.82
C ALA A 216 -8.13 25.65 -14.38
N SER A 217 -6.90 25.27 -14.73
CA SER A 217 -5.85 26.21 -15.15
C SER A 217 -5.59 26.27 -16.65
N ALA A 218 -6.07 25.31 -17.46
CA ALA A 218 -5.70 25.22 -18.87
C ALA A 218 -6.82 24.67 -19.79
N GLY A 219 -7.03 25.29 -20.92
CA GLY A 219 -8.01 24.84 -21.94
C GLY A 219 -7.54 23.59 -22.69
N LYS A 220 -6.32 23.59 -23.23
CA LYS A 220 -5.67 22.48 -23.91
C LYS A 220 -4.25 22.32 -23.41
N VAL A 221 -3.80 21.07 -23.26
CA VAL A 221 -2.49 20.75 -22.69
C VAL A 221 -1.73 19.78 -23.60
N ASP A 222 -0.42 19.93 -23.61
CA ASP A 222 0.50 18.92 -24.12
C ASP A 222 0.89 18.00 -22.95
N VAL A 223 0.94 16.70 -23.19
CA VAL A 223 1.23 15.68 -22.18
C VAL A 223 2.53 14.99 -22.54
N TYR A 224 3.41 14.89 -21.60
CA TYR A 224 4.69 14.22 -21.72
C TYR A 224 4.76 13.08 -20.70
N ASN A 225 5.42 11.99 -21.06
CA ASN A 225 5.80 10.99 -20.07
C ASN A 225 6.97 11.50 -19.21
N VAL A 226 7.33 10.76 -18.17
CA VAL A 226 8.43 11.13 -17.27
C VAL A 226 9.81 11.13 -17.92
N SER A 227 9.95 10.49 -19.09
CA SER A 227 11.16 10.55 -19.94
C SER A 227 11.21 11.78 -20.85
N GLY A 228 10.22 12.68 -20.76
CA GLY A 228 10.13 13.90 -21.56
C GLY A 228 9.60 13.70 -22.99
N MET A 229 9.16 12.51 -23.35
CA MET A 229 8.55 12.23 -24.64
C MET A 229 7.08 12.66 -24.64
N ARG A 230 6.64 13.38 -25.69
CA ARG A 230 5.26 13.83 -25.80
C ARG A 230 4.34 12.67 -26.20
N VAL A 231 3.40 12.30 -25.31
CA VAL A 231 2.41 11.22 -25.50
C VAL A 231 1.08 11.73 -26.02
N ALA A 232 0.74 13.00 -25.78
CA ALA A 232 -0.44 13.64 -26.36
C ALA A 232 -0.20 15.13 -26.60
N LYS A 233 -0.84 15.69 -27.61
CA LYS A 233 -0.72 17.10 -28.01
C LYS A 233 -2.08 17.78 -28.02
N GLY A 234 -2.19 18.90 -27.28
CA GLY A 234 -3.35 19.80 -27.34
C GLY A 234 -4.66 19.13 -26.92
N ILE A 235 -4.63 18.14 -26.03
CA ILE A 235 -5.82 17.50 -25.50
C ILE A 235 -6.45 18.36 -24.42
N LYS A 236 -7.77 18.21 -24.19
CA LYS A 236 -8.41 18.84 -23.03
C LYS A 236 -7.95 18.16 -21.75
N ALA A 237 -7.81 18.92 -20.66
CA ALA A 237 -7.43 18.35 -19.38
C ALA A 237 -8.39 17.25 -18.90
N SER A 238 -9.68 17.32 -19.24
CA SER A 238 -10.67 16.27 -18.98
C SER A 238 -10.41 14.95 -19.74
N GLU A 239 -9.55 14.97 -20.77
CA GLU A 239 -9.20 13.79 -21.54
C GLU A 239 -7.97 13.06 -20.97
N LEU A 240 -7.29 13.65 -19.98
CA LEU A 240 -6.18 13.01 -19.27
C LEU A 240 -6.59 11.66 -18.67
N ASN A 241 -7.83 11.53 -18.19
CA ASN A 241 -8.38 10.27 -17.68
C ASN A 241 -8.50 9.14 -18.71
N LYS A 242 -8.31 9.44 -20.02
CA LYS A 242 -8.32 8.45 -21.09
C LYS A 242 -6.93 7.89 -21.40
N LEU A 243 -5.90 8.49 -20.82
CA LEU A 243 -4.53 7.98 -20.93
C LEU A 243 -4.39 6.70 -20.09
N GLN A 244 -3.40 5.90 -20.43
CA GLN A 244 -3.04 4.74 -19.59
C GLN A 244 -2.69 5.21 -18.16
N PRO A 245 -3.00 4.41 -17.14
CA PRO A 245 -2.57 4.72 -15.79
C PRO A 245 -1.06 4.95 -15.72
N GLY A 246 -0.64 6.08 -15.14
CA GLY A 246 0.77 6.43 -15.11
C GLY A 246 1.01 7.87 -14.64
N ILE A 247 2.29 8.26 -14.56
CA ILE A 247 2.70 9.62 -14.25
C ILE A 247 3.09 10.34 -15.53
N TYR A 248 2.48 11.50 -15.70
CA TYR A 248 2.71 12.38 -16.85
C TYR A 248 3.17 13.76 -16.39
N VAL A 249 3.80 14.51 -17.28
CA VAL A 249 4.11 15.92 -17.08
C VAL A 249 3.18 16.74 -17.96
N VAL A 250 2.38 17.61 -17.34
CA VAL A 250 1.42 18.49 -17.99
C VAL A 250 1.65 19.91 -17.47
N ASN A 251 1.94 20.85 -18.34
CA ASN A 251 2.27 22.23 -17.97
C ASN A 251 3.40 22.33 -16.91
N GLY A 252 4.39 21.45 -16.99
CA GLY A 252 5.51 21.40 -16.04
C GLY A 252 5.17 20.76 -14.68
N GLN A 253 3.94 20.30 -14.47
CA GLN A 253 3.52 19.64 -13.25
C GLN A 253 3.36 18.14 -13.48
N LYS A 254 3.78 17.32 -12.51
CA LYS A 254 3.52 15.87 -12.52
C LYS A 254 2.03 15.62 -12.26
N VAL A 255 1.44 14.68 -13.00
CA VAL A 255 0.03 14.29 -12.93
C VAL A 255 -0.05 12.79 -12.87
N LEU A 256 -0.76 12.26 -11.89
CA LEU A 256 -1.08 10.84 -11.82
C LEU A 256 -2.43 10.57 -12.50
N VAL A 257 -2.40 9.77 -13.56
CA VAL A 257 -3.59 9.19 -14.20
C VAL A 257 -3.80 7.81 -13.58
N LYS A 258 -5.01 7.55 -13.09
CA LYS A 258 -5.40 6.30 -12.41
C LYS A 258 -6.26 5.44 -13.30
#